data_93a2eee90e811f8ac2b1abb60b1b88dc
#
_entry.id   93a2eee90e811f8ac2b1abb60b1b88dc
#
_cell.length_a   1.000
_cell.length_b   1.000
_cell.length_c   1.000
_cell.angle_alpha   90.00
_cell.angle_beta   90.00
_cell.angle_gamma   90.00
#
_symmetry.space_group_name_H-M   'P 1'
#
loop_
_entity.id
_entity.type
_entity.pdbx_description
1 polymer ?
#
loop_
_entity_poly.entity_id
_entity_poly.type
_entity_poly.pdbx_seq_one_letter_code
_entity_poly.pdbx_strand_id
1 'polypeptide(L)' 'MKEMLQLAVPTLFGLEGLCAEELRRLELPEVRAENGRVLCRARAEDIARIN' A
#
# COMPACT_ATOMS: atom_id res chain seq x y z
N MET A 1 -14.70 -16.32 -2.82
CA MET A 1 -13.24 -16.21 -2.82
C MET A 1 -12.84 -14.75 -2.96
N LYS A 2 -11.89 -14.31 -2.19
CA LYS A 2 -11.48 -12.90 -2.19
C LYS A 2 -10.22 -12.73 -3.02
N GLU A 3 -10.25 -11.76 -3.89
CA GLU A 3 -9.11 -11.46 -4.73
C GLU A 3 -8.24 -10.40 -4.08
N MET A 4 -6.94 -10.58 -4.26
CA MET A 4 -5.97 -9.59 -3.82
C MET A 4 -5.66 -8.68 -4.98
N LEU A 5 -5.80 -7.39 -4.77
CA LEU A 5 -5.51 -6.39 -5.78
C LEU A 5 -4.17 -5.75 -5.48
N GLN A 6 -3.40 -5.51 -6.52
CA GLN A 6 -2.13 -4.82 -6.37
C GLN A 6 -2.37 -3.32 -6.43
N LEU A 7 -1.91 -2.62 -5.41
CA LEU A 7 -2.08 -1.18 -5.33
C LEU A 7 -0.75 -0.48 -5.52
N ALA A 8 -0.78 0.63 -6.21
CA ALA A 8 0.37 1.51 -6.34
C ALA A 8 -0.02 2.86 -5.77
N VAL A 9 0.63 3.24 -4.68
CA VAL A 9 0.34 4.50 -4.00
C VAL A 9 1.43 5.50 -4.36
N PRO A 10 1.11 6.53 -5.15
CA PRO A 10 2.13 7.54 -5.50
C PRO A 10 2.51 8.36 -4.28
N THR A 11 3.80 8.64 -4.16
CA THR A 11 4.31 9.43 -3.05
C THR A 11 5.34 10.41 -3.57
N LEU A 12 5.65 11.40 -2.75
CA LEU A 12 6.77 12.28 -3.04
C LEU A 12 8.07 11.55 -2.75
N PHE A 13 9.11 11.89 -3.52
CA PHE A 13 10.42 11.28 -3.29
C PHE A 13 10.86 11.55 -1.86
N GLY A 14 11.35 10.51 -1.21
CA GLY A 14 11.78 10.60 0.17
C GLY A 14 10.73 10.22 1.20
N LEU A 15 9.47 10.11 0.79
CA LEU A 15 8.39 9.75 1.70
C LEU A 15 7.92 8.31 1.54
N GLU A 16 8.56 7.56 0.67
CA GLU A 16 8.14 6.17 0.41
C GLU A 16 8.19 5.33 1.67
N GLY A 17 9.21 5.53 2.49
CA GLY A 17 9.34 4.76 3.71
C GLY A 17 8.23 5.03 4.71
N LEU A 18 7.86 6.29 4.85
CA LEU A 18 6.76 6.66 5.75
C LEU A 18 5.44 6.09 5.26
N CYS A 19 5.21 6.19 3.96
CA CYS A 19 3.98 5.66 3.37
C CYS A 19 3.91 4.15 3.54
N ALA A 20 5.03 3.46 3.30
CA ALA A 20 5.07 2.02 3.46
C ALA A 20 4.79 1.61 4.90
N GLU A 21 5.31 2.38 5.86
CA GLU A 21 5.09 2.09 7.27
C GLU A 21 3.62 2.24 7.62
N GLU A 22 2.95 3.27 7.09
CA GLU A 22 1.54 3.45 7.32
C GLU A 22 0.73 2.29 6.76
N LEU A 23 1.09 1.82 5.58
CA LEU A 23 0.39 0.68 4.99
C LEU A 23 0.61 -0.58 5.80
N ARG A 24 1.80 -0.76 6.37
CA ARG A 24 2.06 -1.92 7.23
C ARG A 24 1.23 -1.86 8.50
N ARG A 25 0.97 -0.68 9.01
CA ARG A 25 0.11 -0.53 10.19
C ARG A 25 -1.32 -0.96 9.90
N LEU A 26 -1.73 -0.85 8.64
CA LEU A 26 -3.03 -1.34 8.21
C LEU A 26 -3.00 -2.84 7.95
N GLU A 27 -1.87 -3.48 8.20
CA GLU A 27 -1.68 -4.93 8.06
C GLU A 27 -1.90 -5.40 6.63
N LEU A 28 -1.54 -4.56 5.67
CA LEU A 28 -1.59 -4.94 4.27
C LEU A 28 -0.37 -5.77 3.91
N PRO A 29 -0.55 -6.84 3.13
CA PRO A 29 0.57 -7.70 2.77
C PRO A 29 1.42 -7.13 1.65
N GLU A 30 2.65 -7.61 1.56
CA GLU A 30 3.56 -7.34 0.45
C GLU A 30 3.77 -5.85 0.19
N VAL A 31 3.93 -5.08 1.26
CA VAL A 31 4.22 -3.66 1.14
C VAL A 31 5.67 -3.48 0.67
N ARG A 32 5.87 -2.74 -0.40
CA ARG A 32 7.20 -2.49 -0.97
C ARG A 32 7.33 -1.03 -1.35
N ALA A 33 8.42 -0.40 -0.92
CA ALA A 33 8.70 0.98 -1.27
C ALA A 33 9.56 1.02 -2.53
N GLU A 34 9.17 1.85 -3.48
CA GLU A 34 9.92 2.09 -4.70
C GLU A 34 10.08 3.59 -4.91
N ASN A 35 10.84 3.95 -5.91
CA ASN A 35 11.05 5.38 -6.18
C ASN A 35 9.74 6.05 -6.56
N GLY A 36 9.29 6.97 -5.71
CA GLY A 36 8.11 7.76 -5.98
C GLY A 36 6.79 7.04 -5.75
N ARG A 37 6.82 5.82 -5.22
CA ARG A 37 5.56 5.10 -4.97
C ARG A 37 5.77 3.96 -3.99
N VAL A 38 4.67 3.47 -3.47
CA VAL A 38 4.68 2.30 -2.60
C VAL A 38 3.70 1.29 -3.17
N LEU A 39 4.13 0.06 -3.27
CA LEU A 39 3.29 -1.02 -3.77
C LEU A 39 2.85 -1.91 -2.60
N CYS A 40 1.63 -2.38 -2.68
CA CYS A 40 1.12 -3.33 -1.70
C CYS A 40 -0.01 -4.12 -2.31
N ARG A 41 -0.51 -5.09 -1.58
CA ARG A 41 -1.68 -5.85 -1.99
C ARG A 41 -2.78 -5.68 -0.96
N ALA A 42 -4.01 -5.67 -1.44
CA ALA A 42 -5.14 -5.50 -0.56
C ALA A 42 -6.37 -6.16 -1.17
N ARG A 43 -7.31 -6.56 -0.33
CA ARG A 43 -8.60 -6.99 -0.81
C ARG A 43 -9.45 -5.76 -1.11
N ALA A 44 -10.50 -5.97 -1.90
CA ALA A 44 -11.36 -4.86 -2.25
C ALA A 44 -11.92 -4.15 -1.00
N GLU A 45 -12.26 -4.92 0.02
CA GLU A 45 -12.79 -4.35 1.25
C GLU A 45 -11.74 -3.52 2.00
N ASP A 46 -10.45 -3.89 1.87
CA ASP A 46 -9.39 -3.13 2.49
C ASP A 46 -9.16 -1.81 1.78
N ILE A 47 -9.39 -1.78 0.47
CA ILE A 47 -9.26 -0.54 -0.29
C ILE A 47 -10.25 0.49 0.22
N ALA A 48 -11.47 0.07 0.53
CA ALA A 48 -12.47 0.96 1.08
C ALA A 48 -12.03 1.54 2.43
N ARG A 49 -11.27 0.77 3.20
CA ARG A 49 -10.76 1.25 4.49
C ARG A 49 -9.62 2.26 4.33
N ILE A 50 -8.83 2.12 3.27
CA ILE A 50 -7.73 3.04 3.03
C ILE A 50 -8.26 4.42 2.62
N ASN A 51 -9.33 4.44 1.88
CA ASN A 51 -9.95 5.69 1.49
C ASN A 51 -10.75 6.29 2.64
#